data_6387e92ff026dcefb032be324f4fc3c4
#
_entry.id   6387e92ff026dcefb032be324f4fc3c4
#
_cell.length_a   1.000
_cell.length_b   1.000
_cell.length_c   1.000
_cell.angle_alpha   90.00
_cell.angle_beta   90.00
_cell.angle_gamma   90.00
#
_symmetry.space_group_name_H-M   'P 1'
#
loop_
_entity.id
_entity.type
_entity.pdbx_description
1 polymer ?
#
loop_
_entity_poly.entity_id
_entity_poly.type
_entity_poly.pdbx_seq_one_letter_code
_entity_poly.pdbx_strand_id
1 'polypeptide(L)'
;MKLRLAPLALVLVVLLSGCAAMLERSYVSSTAHVEYTPLNEDSSVLRAESYRGLVDAILYFVNEHARQGTIRLYNYTSDVEQDVDAACREVMEEDPLGAFAVADIHYTASRIVSYYEVAVSLSYSHTAQEVDAIRSVSGTTAIQQQLRQAMANFSSSLVLRASYFTGDTDSVRSMAAQAYFDTPQSAFGMPDIQVTLYPDIGTQRILEISLHWPEKQDSLSVRSEDLITLAGQLLRDNPPAADSYTPGELVSLLEQAASPVDGAGAADPYSALTGQPANLLAHTLALELLLQQAGFDVTFVNGMVNGADTCWLIVDAGDATDGNVVVAQTI
;
A
#
# COMPACT_ATOMS: atom_id res chain seq x y z
N MET A 1 -42.06 4.85 37.02
CA MET A 1 -42.15 4.58 35.56
C MET A 1 -40.89 5.05 34.82
N LYS A 2 -39.66 4.71 35.30
CA LYS A 2 -38.37 5.15 34.71
C LYS A 2 -37.41 3.99 34.40
N LEU A 3 -37.85 2.72 34.41
CA LEU A 3 -36.93 1.55 34.35
C LEU A 3 -37.02 0.75 33.03
N ARG A 4 -37.65 1.23 31.95
CA ARG A 4 -37.83 0.48 30.70
C ARG A 4 -37.15 1.09 29.48
N LEU A 5 -36.43 2.22 29.61
CA LEU A 5 -35.74 2.87 28.52
C LEU A 5 -34.24 2.43 28.36
N ALA A 6 -33.63 1.94 29.44
CA ALA A 6 -32.25 1.50 29.40
C ALA A 6 -31.97 0.29 28.47
N PRO A 7 -32.79 -0.79 28.47
CA PRO A 7 -32.57 -1.91 27.55
C PRO A 7 -32.83 -1.55 26.08
N LEU A 8 -33.70 -0.60 25.81
CA LEU A 8 -33.99 -0.15 24.44
C LEU A 8 -32.82 0.66 23.85
N ALA A 9 -32.17 1.48 24.70
CA ALA A 9 -30.98 2.23 24.30
C ALA A 9 -29.78 1.30 24.05
N LEU A 10 -29.61 0.23 24.84
CA LEU A 10 -28.56 -0.75 24.66
C LEU A 10 -28.73 -1.53 23.35
N VAL A 11 -29.95 -1.93 23.01
CA VAL A 11 -30.25 -2.61 21.75
C VAL A 11 -30.01 -1.70 20.55
N LEU A 12 -30.29 -0.41 20.67
CA LEU A 12 -30.04 0.55 19.59
C LEU A 12 -28.54 0.78 19.35
N VAL A 13 -27.73 0.80 20.41
CA VAL A 13 -26.26 0.92 20.29
C VAL A 13 -25.65 -0.32 19.65
N VAL A 14 -26.13 -1.52 19.99
CA VAL A 14 -25.67 -2.77 19.37
C VAL A 14 -26.08 -2.87 17.89
N LEU A 15 -27.23 -2.32 17.50
CA LEU A 15 -27.68 -2.28 16.11
C LEU A 15 -26.87 -1.26 15.28
N LEU A 16 -26.41 -0.18 15.88
CA LEU A 16 -25.58 0.84 15.20
C LEU A 16 -24.12 0.41 15.07
N SER A 17 -23.57 -0.36 16.02
CA SER A 17 -22.22 -0.91 15.90
C SER A 17 -22.13 -2.07 14.90
N GLY A 18 -23.23 -2.79 14.65
CA GLY A 18 -23.29 -3.82 13.61
C GLY A 18 -23.25 -3.28 12.17
N CYS A 19 -23.62 -2.01 11.95
CA CYS A 19 -23.55 -1.39 10.62
C CYS A 19 -22.15 -0.96 10.21
N ALA A 20 -21.26 -0.64 11.14
CA ALA A 20 -19.87 -0.27 10.83
C ALA A 20 -19.10 -1.45 10.24
N ALA A 21 -19.26 -2.65 10.80
CA ALA A 21 -18.62 -3.86 10.28
C ALA A 21 -19.20 -4.36 8.93
N MET A 22 -20.41 -3.90 8.54
CA MET A 22 -20.97 -4.19 7.21
C MET A 22 -20.49 -3.23 6.13
N LEU A 23 -20.00 -2.04 6.49
CA LEU A 23 -19.43 -1.06 5.56
C LEU A 23 -17.98 -1.38 5.19
N GLU A 24 -17.29 -2.24 5.94
CA GLU A 24 -15.95 -2.75 5.60
C GLU A 24 -15.96 -4.00 4.71
N ARG A 25 -17.14 -4.51 4.33
CA ARG A 25 -17.19 -5.51 3.26
C ARG A 25 -16.78 -4.83 1.96
N SER A 26 -15.58 -5.16 1.51
CA SER A 26 -15.05 -4.87 0.19
C SER A 26 -16.14 -5.12 -0.87
N TYR A 27 -16.83 -4.07 -1.26
CA TYR A 27 -17.47 -4.07 -2.55
C TYR A 27 -16.33 -4.09 -3.55
N VAL A 28 -16.05 -5.23 -4.12
CA VAL A 28 -15.44 -5.29 -5.42
C VAL A 28 -16.41 -4.53 -6.32
N SER A 29 -16.17 -3.23 -6.52
CA SER A 29 -16.77 -2.56 -7.64
C SER A 29 -16.11 -3.22 -8.85
N SER A 30 -16.75 -4.24 -9.37
CA SER A 30 -16.58 -4.54 -10.76
C SER A 30 -16.97 -3.26 -11.49
N THR A 31 -16.03 -2.39 -11.82
CA THR A 31 -16.15 -1.64 -13.03
C THR A 31 -16.48 -2.73 -14.02
N ALA A 32 -17.72 -2.76 -14.48
CA ALA A 32 -18.09 -3.62 -15.57
C ALA A 32 -17.24 -3.14 -16.76
N HIS A 33 -16.03 -3.69 -16.87
CA HIS A 33 -15.36 -3.73 -18.15
C HIS A 33 -16.34 -4.52 -19.00
N VAL A 34 -17.06 -3.82 -19.84
CA VAL A 34 -17.73 -4.46 -20.96
C VAL A 34 -16.60 -5.16 -21.68
N GLU A 35 -16.57 -6.50 -21.60
CA GLU A 35 -15.64 -7.30 -22.38
C GLU A 35 -15.83 -6.86 -23.82
N TYR A 36 -14.86 -6.11 -24.35
CA TYR A 36 -14.93 -5.63 -25.70
C TYR A 36 -14.69 -6.82 -26.60
N THR A 37 -15.72 -7.25 -27.32
CA THR A 37 -15.59 -8.36 -28.26
C THR A 37 -15.04 -7.80 -29.58
N PRO A 38 -13.83 -8.19 -30.00
CA PRO A 38 -13.27 -7.76 -31.28
C PRO A 38 -14.20 -8.09 -32.43
N LEU A 39 -14.28 -7.19 -33.41
CA LEU A 39 -15.06 -7.38 -34.64
C LEU A 39 -14.31 -8.30 -35.64
N ASN A 40 -14.26 -9.54 -35.47
CA ASN A 40 -13.49 -10.58 -36.15
C ASN A 40 -12.31 -11.04 -35.26
N GLU A 41 -11.54 -11.99 -35.69
CA GLU A 41 -10.35 -12.51 -35.01
C GLU A 41 -9.20 -11.49 -34.88
N ASP A 42 -9.37 -10.26 -35.34
CA ASP A 42 -8.39 -9.17 -35.32
C ASP A 42 -8.69 -8.23 -34.11
N SER A 43 -7.96 -8.41 -33.03
CA SER A 43 -8.04 -7.60 -31.82
C SER A 43 -7.58 -6.14 -32.01
N SER A 44 -6.98 -5.81 -33.16
CA SER A 44 -6.55 -4.45 -33.49
C SER A 44 -7.65 -3.56 -34.06
N VAL A 45 -8.85 -4.11 -34.36
CA VAL A 45 -9.98 -3.38 -34.93
C VAL A 45 -11.21 -3.49 -34.01
N LEU A 46 -11.58 -2.38 -33.39
CA LEU A 46 -12.71 -2.30 -32.46
C LEU A 46 -13.87 -1.49 -33.04
N ARG A 47 -15.07 -1.70 -32.51
CA ARG A 47 -16.27 -0.96 -32.89
C ARG A 47 -16.77 -0.13 -31.72
N ALA A 48 -17.11 1.13 -31.95
CA ALA A 48 -17.82 1.97 -31.01
C ALA A 48 -19.02 2.68 -31.65
N GLU A 49 -20.05 2.96 -30.85
CA GLU A 49 -21.28 3.64 -31.30
C GLU A 49 -21.59 4.87 -30.41
N SER A 50 -20.76 5.11 -29.41
CA SER A 50 -20.92 6.19 -28.46
C SER A 50 -19.56 6.69 -27.97
N TYR A 51 -19.56 7.87 -27.34
CA TYR A 51 -18.38 8.42 -26.66
C TYR A 51 -17.79 7.43 -25.63
N ARG A 52 -18.64 6.84 -24.78
CA ARG A 52 -18.18 5.85 -23.81
C ARG A 52 -17.54 4.62 -24.47
N GLY A 53 -18.15 4.12 -25.55
CA GLY A 53 -17.56 3.03 -26.33
C GLY A 53 -16.22 3.40 -26.97
N LEU A 54 -16.02 4.67 -27.33
CA LEU A 54 -14.73 5.18 -27.82
C LEU A 54 -13.66 5.18 -26.72
N VAL A 55 -13.98 5.67 -25.51
CA VAL A 55 -13.08 5.62 -24.34
C VAL A 55 -12.72 4.18 -24.00
N ASP A 56 -13.73 3.29 -23.94
CA ASP A 56 -13.53 1.86 -23.63
C ASP A 56 -12.64 1.16 -24.67
N ALA A 57 -12.77 1.54 -25.96
CA ALA A 57 -11.93 1.00 -27.03
C ALA A 57 -10.46 1.46 -26.91
N ILE A 58 -10.21 2.72 -26.55
CA ILE A 58 -8.85 3.20 -26.30
C ILE A 58 -8.27 2.50 -25.06
N LEU A 59 -9.03 2.37 -23.97
CA LEU A 59 -8.61 1.64 -22.77
C LEU A 59 -8.32 0.17 -23.05
N TYR A 60 -9.05 -0.48 -23.95
CA TYR A 60 -8.73 -1.83 -24.39
C TYR A 60 -7.32 -1.90 -24.99
N PHE A 61 -6.95 -0.97 -25.87
CA PHE A 61 -5.60 -0.93 -26.43
C PHE A 61 -4.52 -0.67 -25.37
N VAL A 62 -4.83 0.16 -24.38
CA VAL A 62 -3.93 0.39 -23.24
C VAL A 62 -3.73 -0.89 -22.43
N ASN A 63 -4.80 -1.62 -22.11
CA ASN A 63 -4.73 -2.89 -21.39
C ASN A 63 -3.90 -3.95 -22.15
N GLU A 64 -4.10 -4.03 -23.45
CA GLU A 64 -3.32 -4.94 -24.32
C GLU A 64 -1.90 -4.43 -24.60
N HIS A 65 -1.53 -3.28 -24.08
CA HIS A 65 -0.26 -2.60 -24.37
C HIS A 65 0.01 -2.48 -25.86
N ALA A 66 -1.07 -2.29 -26.65
CA ALA A 66 -1.01 -2.20 -28.10
C ALA A 66 -0.47 -0.85 -28.54
N ARG A 67 0.50 -0.83 -29.45
CA ARG A 67 1.06 0.43 -29.97
C ARG A 67 0.20 1.09 -31.05
N GLN A 68 -0.69 0.35 -31.64
CA GLN A 68 -1.58 0.82 -32.71
C GLN A 68 -2.91 0.08 -32.63
N GLY A 69 -3.99 0.78 -33.00
CA GLY A 69 -5.31 0.20 -33.10
C GLY A 69 -6.20 1.00 -34.05
N THR A 70 -7.31 0.41 -34.44
CA THR A 70 -8.31 1.04 -35.28
C THR A 70 -9.67 0.96 -34.59
N ILE A 71 -10.38 2.08 -34.50
CA ILE A 71 -11.73 2.14 -33.93
C ILE A 71 -12.69 2.56 -35.07
N ARG A 72 -13.73 1.75 -35.32
CA ARG A 72 -14.79 2.05 -36.30
C ARG A 72 -16.00 2.57 -35.54
N LEU A 73 -16.36 3.83 -35.83
CA LEU A 73 -17.49 4.52 -35.24
C LEU A 73 -18.71 4.40 -36.14
N TYR A 74 -19.69 3.59 -35.73
CA TYR A 74 -20.95 3.39 -36.46
C TYR A 74 -22.06 4.22 -35.83
N ASN A 75 -22.96 4.75 -36.64
CA ASN A 75 -24.10 5.56 -36.18
C ASN A 75 -23.70 6.73 -35.27
N TYR A 76 -22.49 7.20 -35.39
CA TYR A 76 -21.93 8.27 -34.56
C TYR A 76 -22.45 9.62 -35.03
N THR A 77 -23.12 10.36 -34.17
CA THR A 77 -23.82 11.62 -34.51
C THR A 77 -23.16 12.87 -33.97
N SER A 78 -22.20 12.71 -33.05
CA SER A 78 -21.44 13.80 -32.44
C SER A 78 -20.26 14.21 -33.33
N ASP A 79 -19.56 15.28 -32.96
CA ASP A 79 -18.31 15.70 -33.59
C ASP A 79 -17.20 14.69 -33.26
N VAL A 80 -16.77 13.95 -34.27
CA VAL A 80 -15.81 12.85 -34.12
C VAL A 80 -14.45 13.36 -33.67
N GLU A 81 -13.95 14.47 -34.21
CA GLU A 81 -12.63 14.98 -33.87
C GLU A 81 -12.62 15.48 -32.43
N GLN A 82 -13.65 16.23 -32.04
CA GLN A 82 -13.79 16.73 -30.66
C GLN A 82 -13.92 15.58 -29.65
N ASP A 83 -14.71 14.56 -29.96
CA ASP A 83 -14.94 13.43 -29.04
C ASP A 83 -13.70 12.53 -28.94
N VAL A 84 -12.94 12.33 -30.03
CA VAL A 84 -11.67 11.58 -29.97
C VAL A 84 -10.62 12.31 -29.16
N ASP A 85 -10.48 13.64 -29.33
CA ASP A 85 -9.60 14.46 -28.50
C ASP A 85 -9.96 14.38 -27.02
N ALA A 86 -11.26 14.46 -26.71
CA ALA A 86 -11.75 14.37 -25.34
C ALA A 86 -11.52 12.98 -24.74
N ALA A 87 -11.76 11.90 -25.51
CA ALA A 87 -11.54 10.53 -25.08
C ALA A 87 -10.06 10.23 -24.83
N CYS A 88 -9.16 10.71 -25.71
CA CYS A 88 -7.72 10.58 -25.51
C CYS A 88 -7.26 11.27 -24.21
N ARG A 89 -7.77 12.49 -23.94
CA ARG A 89 -7.47 13.19 -22.67
C ARG A 89 -8.05 12.48 -21.45
N GLU A 90 -9.31 12.02 -21.51
CA GLU A 90 -9.94 11.28 -20.42
C GLU A 90 -9.11 10.04 -20.06
N VAL A 91 -8.63 9.29 -21.07
CA VAL A 91 -7.77 8.12 -20.85
C VAL A 91 -6.44 8.52 -20.24
N MET A 92 -5.76 9.54 -20.73
CA MET A 92 -4.43 9.93 -20.23
C MET A 92 -4.46 10.68 -18.89
N GLU A 93 -5.55 11.38 -18.57
CA GLU A 93 -5.60 12.25 -17.39
C GLU A 93 -6.51 11.74 -16.27
N GLU A 94 -7.57 10.98 -16.60
CA GLU A 94 -8.61 10.60 -15.64
C GLU A 94 -8.68 9.09 -15.38
N ASP A 95 -8.33 8.24 -16.36
CA ASP A 95 -8.28 6.80 -16.14
C ASP A 95 -6.97 6.41 -15.43
N PRO A 96 -7.03 5.66 -14.32
CA PRO A 96 -5.82 5.29 -13.58
C PRO A 96 -4.78 4.55 -14.42
N LEU A 97 -5.20 3.61 -15.27
CA LEU A 97 -4.27 2.84 -16.08
C LEU A 97 -3.70 3.67 -17.23
N GLY A 98 -4.55 4.46 -17.88
CA GLY A 98 -4.12 5.36 -18.93
C GLY A 98 -3.15 6.42 -18.42
N ALA A 99 -3.46 7.08 -17.29
CA ALA A 99 -2.60 8.09 -16.68
C ALA A 99 -1.24 7.51 -16.24
N PHE A 100 -1.21 6.24 -15.78
CA PHE A 100 0.04 5.56 -15.41
C PHE A 100 0.84 5.10 -16.62
N ALA A 101 0.20 4.38 -17.54
CA ALA A 101 0.91 3.62 -18.55
C ALA A 101 1.23 4.42 -19.82
N VAL A 102 0.38 5.40 -20.20
CA VAL A 102 0.44 6.06 -21.49
C VAL A 102 1.25 7.35 -21.43
N ALA A 103 2.22 7.49 -22.33
CA ALA A 103 2.96 8.73 -22.52
C ALA A 103 2.27 9.69 -23.48
N ASP A 104 1.66 9.14 -24.55
CA ASP A 104 1.00 9.95 -25.56
C ASP A 104 0.08 9.11 -26.45
N ILE A 105 -1.02 9.71 -26.95
CA ILE A 105 -1.96 9.13 -27.88
C ILE A 105 -2.10 10.06 -29.10
N HIS A 106 -1.68 9.59 -30.24
CA HIS A 106 -1.96 10.24 -31.54
C HIS A 106 -3.07 9.52 -32.26
N TYR A 107 -3.89 10.26 -32.99
CA TYR A 107 -4.92 9.66 -33.82
C TYR A 107 -5.05 10.34 -35.21
N THR A 108 -5.67 9.63 -36.13
CA THR A 108 -6.17 10.17 -37.39
C THR A 108 -7.59 9.68 -37.60
N ALA A 109 -8.52 10.59 -37.89
CA ALA A 109 -9.91 10.26 -38.18
C ALA A 109 -10.21 10.41 -39.67
N SER A 110 -10.87 9.41 -40.27
CA SER A 110 -11.26 9.41 -41.68
C SER A 110 -12.71 8.98 -41.81
N ARG A 111 -13.47 9.68 -42.66
CA ARG A 111 -14.84 9.31 -42.96
C ARG A 111 -14.88 8.27 -44.10
N ILE A 112 -15.38 7.09 -43.76
CA ILE A 112 -15.72 6.06 -44.74
C ILE A 112 -17.23 6.14 -45.02
N VAL A 113 -17.69 5.73 -46.16
CA VAL A 113 -19.06 5.97 -46.65
C VAL A 113 -20.17 5.82 -45.61
N SER A 114 -20.06 4.83 -44.69
CA SER A 114 -21.10 4.51 -43.69
C SER A 114 -20.65 4.60 -42.22
N TYR A 115 -19.37 4.91 -41.99
CA TYR A 115 -18.80 5.02 -40.63
C TYR A 115 -17.58 5.93 -40.62
N TYR A 116 -17.07 6.27 -39.46
CA TYR A 116 -15.75 6.89 -39.32
C TYR A 116 -14.73 5.82 -38.86
N GLU A 117 -13.53 5.91 -39.38
CA GLU A 117 -12.40 5.10 -38.96
C GLU A 117 -11.37 5.98 -38.27
N VAL A 118 -11.08 5.66 -37.00
CA VAL A 118 -10.08 6.34 -36.16
C VAL A 118 -8.91 5.38 -35.98
N ALA A 119 -7.78 5.70 -36.57
CA ALA A 119 -6.52 5.00 -36.32
C ALA A 119 -5.82 5.67 -35.17
N VAL A 120 -5.50 4.92 -34.10
CA VAL A 120 -4.80 5.39 -32.92
C VAL A 120 -3.40 4.81 -32.83
N SER A 121 -2.45 5.61 -32.37
CA SER A 121 -1.07 5.22 -32.08
C SER A 121 -0.75 5.61 -30.63
N LEU A 122 -0.33 4.64 -29.81
CA LEU A 122 -0.04 4.82 -28.40
C LEU A 122 1.47 4.68 -28.17
N SER A 123 2.01 5.57 -27.36
CA SER A 123 3.33 5.45 -26.77
C SER A 123 3.19 5.30 -25.26
N TYR A 124 4.07 4.54 -24.64
CA TYR A 124 3.98 4.14 -23.24
C TYR A 124 5.14 4.69 -22.45
N SER A 125 4.85 5.18 -21.24
CA SER A 125 5.83 5.55 -20.19
C SER A 125 6.29 4.34 -19.40
N HIS A 126 5.44 3.32 -19.29
CA HIS A 126 5.70 2.07 -18.58
C HIS A 126 5.62 0.87 -19.52
N THR A 127 6.39 -0.17 -19.22
CA THR A 127 6.41 -1.42 -20.01
C THR A 127 5.18 -2.29 -19.68
N ALA A 128 4.84 -3.23 -20.57
CA ALA A 128 3.79 -4.21 -20.31
C ALA A 128 4.03 -4.99 -18.99
N GLN A 129 5.28 -5.32 -18.70
CA GLN A 129 5.65 -6.04 -17.47
C GLN A 129 5.37 -5.20 -16.20
N GLU A 130 5.60 -3.89 -16.23
CA GLU A 130 5.28 -2.99 -15.13
C GLU A 130 3.76 -2.85 -14.95
N VAL A 131 3.01 -2.80 -16.05
CA VAL A 131 1.54 -2.82 -16.02
C VAL A 131 1.00 -4.13 -15.44
N ASP A 132 1.54 -5.27 -15.84
CA ASP A 132 1.16 -6.59 -15.32
C ASP A 132 1.51 -6.77 -13.84
N ALA A 133 2.51 -6.04 -13.34
CA ALA A 133 2.92 -6.07 -11.94
C ALA A 133 2.00 -5.28 -11.00
N ILE A 134 1.03 -4.53 -11.52
CA ILE A 134 0.09 -3.72 -10.72
C ILE A 134 -0.77 -4.63 -9.84
N ARG A 135 -0.75 -4.39 -8.54
CA ARG A 135 -1.56 -5.15 -7.57
C ARG A 135 -2.80 -4.34 -7.18
N SER A 136 -3.98 -4.96 -7.28
CA SER A 136 -5.22 -4.33 -6.85
C SER A 136 -5.40 -4.41 -5.34
N VAL A 137 -5.74 -3.29 -4.71
CA VAL A 137 -5.99 -3.17 -3.27
C VAL A 137 -7.24 -2.33 -3.01
N SER A 138 -7.90 -2.57 -1.88
CA SER A 138 -9.07 -1.80 -1.47
C SER A 138 -8.89 -1.26 -0.06
N GLY A 139 -8.93 0.06 0.07
CA GLY A 139 -8.81 0.76 1.34
C GLY A 139 -7.39 0.85 1.91
N THR A 140 -7.24 1.67 2.94
CA THR A 140 -5.94 2.04 3.55
C THR A 140 -5.22 0.84 4.18
N THR A 141 -5.96 -0.05 4.85
CA THR A 141 -5.36 -1.23 5.51
C THR A 141 -4.66 -2.15 4.52
N ALA A 142 -5.26 -2.39 3.34
CA ALA A 142 -4.64 -3.20 2.31
C ALA A 142 -3.39 -2.54 1.72
N ILE A 143 -3.39 -1.21 1.56
CA ILE A 143 -2.21 -0.44 1.14
C ILE A 143 -1.08 -0.61 2.18
N GLN A 144 -1.37 -0.41 3.46
CA GLN A 144 -0.40 -0.57 4.56
C GLN A 144 0.19 -1.99 4.60
N GLN A 145 -0.63 -3.01 4.39
CA GLN A 145 -0.16 -4.40 4.34
C GLN A 145 0.82 -4.63 3.17
N GLN A 146 0.52 -4.08 1.98
CA GLN A 146 1.43 -4.19 0.83
C GLN A 146 2.74 -3.42 1.06
N LEU A 147 2.67 -2.26 1.73
CA LEU A 147 3.85 -1.49 2.10
C LEU A 147 4.73 -2.24 3.10
N ARG A 148 4.16 -2.84 4.16
CA ARG A 148 4.91 -3.69 5.11
C ARG A 148 5.57 -4.87 4.38
N GLN A 149 4.85 -5.52 3.47
CA GLN A 149 5.42 -6.61 2.67
C GLN A 149 6.56 -6.14 1.76
N ALA A 150 6.44 -4.96 1.16
CA ALA A 150 7.50 -4.37 0.34
C ALA A 150 8.74 -4.02 1.18
N MET A 151 8.55 -3.47 2.40
CA MET A 151 9.64 -3.20 3.34
C MET A 151 10.33 -4.50 3.79
N ALA A 152 9.56 -5.53 4.17
CA ALA A 152 10.11 -6.82 4.60
C ALA A 152 10.94 -7.52 3.50
N ASN A 153 10.62 -7.29 2.24
CA ASN A 153 11.31 -7.87 1.09
C ASN A 153 12.37 -6.96 0.47
N PHE A 154 12.63 -5.79 1.05
CA PHE A 154 13.52 -4.77 0.50
C PHE A 154 13.21 -4.47 -0.98
N SER A 155 11.94 -4.42 -1.33
CA SER A 155 11.49 -4.13 -2.69
C SER A 155 11.97 -2.74 -3.11
N SER A 156 12.40 -2.59 -4.37
CA SER A 156 12.79 -1.28 -4.91
C SER A 156 11.60 -0.48 -5.43
N SER A 157 10.49 -1.15 -5.71
CA SER A 157 9.26 -0.52 -6.21
C SER A 157 8.02 -1.30 -5.79
N LEU A 158 6.91 -0.60 -5.71
CA LEU A 158 5.58 -1.16 -5.46
C LEU A 158 4.55 -0.33 -6.24
N VAL A 159 3.76 -0.99 -7.09
CA VAL A 159 2.68 -0.33 -7.84
C VAL A 159 1.35 -0.93 -7.43
N LEU A 160 0.45 -0.08 -6.93
CA LEU A 160 -0.85 -0.49 -6.41
C LEU A 160 -1.99 0.21 -7.14
N ARG A 161 -2.97 -0.53 -7.61
CA ARG A 161 -4.25 0.01 -8.06
C ARG A 161 -5.19 0.07 -6.86
N ALA A 162 -5.32 1.24 -6.26
CA ALA A 162 -6.14 1.46 -5.08
C ALA A 162 -7.56 1.92 -5.45
N SER A 163 -8.56 1.25 -4.87
CA SER A 163 -9.95 1.68 -4.92
C SER A 163 -10.34 2.35 -3.61
N TYR A 164 -11.17 3.41 -3.70
CA TYR A 164 -11.65 4.18 -2.54
C TYR A 164 -10.53 4.84 -1.70
N PHE A 165 -9.45 5.25 -2.35
CA PHE A 165 -8.36 5.96 -1.71
C PHE A 165 -8.35 7.43 -2.14
N THR A 166 -8.46 8.35 -1.16
CA THR A 166 -8.49 9.81 -1.38
C THR A 166 -7.30 10.55 -0.78
N GLY A 167 -6.34 9.82 -0.17
CA GLY A 167 -5.13 10.42 0.39
C GLY A 167 -4.23 11.02 -0.70
N ASP A 168 -3.35 11.91 -0.32
CA ASP A 168 -2.32 12.53 -1.17
C ASP A 168 -0.99 11.75 -1.11
N THR A 169 0.01 12.23 -1.81
CA THR A 169 1.37 11.67 -1.82
C THR A 169 2.00 11.64 -0.43
N ASP A 170 1.75 12.66 0.40
CA ASP A 170 2.29 12.73 1.76
C ASP A 170 1.63 11.70 2.68
N SER A 171 0.35 11.44 2.49
CA SER A 171 -0.36 10.37 3.19
C SER A 171 0.23 8.98 2.85
N VAL A 172 0.52 8.71 1.58
CA VAL A 172 1.16 7.44 1.16
C VAL A 172 2.59 7.35 1.69
N ARG A 173 3.36 8.45 1.63
CA ARG A 173 4.72 8.51 2.17
C ARG A 173 4.73 8.25 3.68
N SER A 174 3.78 8.83 4.41
CA SER A 174 3.62 8.59 5.86
C SER A 174 3.27 7.14 6.17
N MET A 175 2.37 6.52 5.37
CA MET A 175 2.07 5.10 5.50
C MET A 175 3.29 4.21 5.20
N ALA A 176 4.10 4.57 4.21
CA ALA A 176 5.33 3.84 3.88
C ALA A 176 6.39 3.98 4.99
N ALA A 177 6.55 5.18 5.57
CA ALA A 177 7.42 5.39 6.71
C ALA A 177 6.96 4.59 7.93
N GLN A 178 5.65 4.54 8.21
CA GLN A 178 5.10 3.70 9.28
C GLN A 178 5.35 2.20 8.99
N ALA A 179 5.14 1.75 7.75
CA ALA A 179 5.40 0.37 7.36
C ALA A 179 6.88 -0.04 7.56
N TYR A 180 7.83 0.89 7.38
CA TYR A 180 9.24 0.65 7.70
C TYR A 180 9.45 0.40 9.18
N PHE A 181 8.84 1.22 10.05
CA PHE A 181 8.95 1.03 11.50
C PHE A 181 8.21 -0.23 11.98
N ASP A 182 7.05 -0.56 11.41
CA ASP A 182 6.30 -1.79 11.72
C ASP A 182 7.00 -3.09 11.21
N THR A 183 8.19 -2.95 10.60
CA THR A 183 8.94 -4.08 10.03
C THR A 183 10.40 -4.06 10.55
N PRO A 184 10.60 -4.29 11.87
CA PRO A 184 11.89 -4.10 12.53
C PRO A 184 13.02 -4.98 11.95
N GLN A 185 12.69 -6.15 11.37
CA GLN A 185 13.68 -7.01 10.71
C GLN A 185 14.29 -6.39 9.46
N SER A 186 13.72 -5.33 8.88
CA SER A 186 14.25 -4.61 7.73
C SER A 186 14.80 -3.22 8.06
N ALA A 187 14.89 -2.86 9.33
CA ALA A 187 15.28 -1.53 9.78
C ALA A 187 16.81 -1.31 9.80
N PHE A 188 17.45 -1.42 8.63
CA PHE A 188 18.89 -1.15 8.43
C PHE A 188 19.18 0.20 7.76
N GLY A 189 18.24 1.09 7.73
CA GLY A 189 18.26 2.40 7.11
C GLY A 189 17.00 2.63 6.30
N MET A 190 16.28 3.71 6.61
CA MET A 190 15.05 4.06 5.90
C MET A 190 15.35 4.34 4.42
N PRO A 191 14.63 3.73 3.48
CA PRO A 191 14.78 4.06 2.06
C PRO A 191 14.31 5.49 1.79
N ASP A 192 14.87 6.14 0.76
CA ASP A 192 14.25 7.32 0.18
C ASP A 192 12.94 6.90 -0.52
N ILE A 193 11.82 7.49 -0.10
CA ILE A 193 10.48 7.11 -0.53
C ILE A 193 9.92 8.15 -1.48
N GLN A 194 9.77 7.78 -2.75
CA GLN A 194 9.15 8.59 -3.77
C GLN A 194 7.77 8.03 -4.12
N VAL A 195 6.78 8.91 -4.21
CA VAL A 195 5.38 8.52 -4.47
C VAL A 195 4.83 9.36 -5.60
N THR A 196 4.22 8.71 -6.58
CA THR A 196 3.42 9.32 -7.64
C THR A 196 2.03 8.71 -7.66
N LEU A 197 1.01 9.52 -7.89
CA LEU A 197 -0.40 9.09 -7.96
C LEU A 197 -0.93 9.32 -9.37
N TYR A 198 -1.65 8.36 -9.90
CA TYR A 198 -2.25 8.39 -11.23
C TYR A 198 -3.74 8.03 -11.18
N PRO A 199 -4.66 8.96 -11.49
CA PRO A 199 -4.46 10.41 -11.59
C PRO A 199 -4.21 11.06 -10.21
N ASP A 200 -3.83 12.34 -10.20
CA ASP A 200 -3.59 13.10 -8.95
C ASP A 200 -4.81 13.20 -8.05
N ILE A 201 -6.00 13.20 -8.62
CA ILE A 201 -7.29 13.32 -7.93
C ILE A 201 -8.20 12.14 -8.28
N GLY A 202 -9.14 11.85 -7.40
CA GLY A 202 -10.10 10.75 -7.62
C GLY A 202 -10.08 9.72 -6.49
N THR A 203 -10.92 8.72 -6.59
CA THR A 203 -11.05 7.64 -5.59
C THR A 203 -10.49 6.31 -6.09
N GLN A 204 -10.23 6.21 -7.38
CA GLN A 204 -9.54 5.08 -8.00
C GLN A 204 -8.23 5.62 -8.58
N ARG A 205 -7.11 5.07 -8.15
CA ARG A 205 -5.79 5.56 -8.52
C ARG A 205 -4.77 4.43 -8.61
N ILE A 206 -3.75 4.64 -9.40
CA ILE A 206 -2.52 3.87 -9.28
C ILE A 206 -1.54 4.65 -8.41
N LEU A 207 -1.00 3.98 -7.39
CA LEU A 207 0.04 4.48 -6.51
C LEU A 207 1.34 3.83 -6.96
N GLU A 208 2.25 4.63 -7.48
CA GLU A 208 3.62 4.20 -7.79
C GLU A 208 4.54 4.65 -6.67
N ILE A 209 5.19 3.70 -6.02
CA ILE A 209 6.04 3.92 -4.87
C ILE A 209 7.42 3.36 -5.19
N SER A 210 8.43 4.23 -5.26
CA SER A 210 9.82 3.86 -5.43
C SER A 210 10.55 3.93 -4.10
N LEU A 211 11.30 2.88 -3.77
CA LEU A 211 12.03 2.71 -2.52
C LEU A 211 13.52 2.59 -2.83
N HIS A 212 14.28 3.64 -2.52
CA HIS A 212 15.72 3.65 -2.76
C HIS A 212 16.46 3.33 -1.47
N TRP A 213 16.82 2.07 -1.33
CA TRP A 213 17.53 1.54 -0.17
C TRP A 213 18.99 2.00 -0.12
N PRO A 214 19.57 2.24 1.07
CA PRO A 214 20.97 2.66 1.20
C PRO A 214 21.97 1.58 0.80
N GLU A 215 21.54 0.31 0.83
CA GLU A 215 22.35 -0.86 0.47
C GLU A 215 21.61 -1.74 -0.56
N LYS A 216 22.36 -2.69 -1.15
CA LYS A 216 21.77 -3.65 -2.10
C LYS A 216 20.83 -4.64 -1.39
N GLN A 217 19.76 -5.01 -2.05
CA GLN A 217 18.74 -5.94 -1.53
C GLN A 217 19.35 -7.24 -0.99
N ASP A 218 20.26 -7.88 -1.72
CA ASP A 218 20.88 -9.14 -1.28
C ASP A 218 21.61 -8.99 0.06
N SER A 219 22.34 -7.87 0.26
CA SER A 219 23.02 -7.56 1.52
C SER A 219 22.03 -7.37 2.66
N LEU A 220 20.96 -6.61 2.41
CA LEU A 220 19.92 -6.34 3.40
C LEU A 220 19.15 -7.61 3.78
N SER A 221 18.84 -8.48 2.82
CA SER A 221 18.17 -9.75 3.05
C SER A 221 18.97 -10.67 3.97
N VAL A 222 20.26 -10.82 3.73
CA VAL A 222 21.15 -11.61 4.61
C VAL A 222 21.18 -11.04 6.02
N ARG A 223 21.33 -9.72 6.18
CA ARG A 223 21.31 -9.08 7.50
C ARG A 223 19.98 -9.26 8.22
N SER A 224 18.86 -9.23 7.49
CA SER A 224 17.53 -9.45 8.04
C SER A 224 17.38 -10.89 8.56
N GLU A 225 17.83 -11.89 7.80
CA GLU A 225 17.82 -13.29 8.21
C GLU A 225 18.69 -13.52 9.45
N ASP A 226 19.88 -12.92 9.48
CA ASP A 226 20.78 -12.98 10.65
C ASP A 226 20.11 -12.35 11.90
N LEU A 227 19.46 -11.19 11.74
CA LEU A 227 18.76 -10.50 12.80
C LEU A 227 17.57 -11.32 13.35
N ILE A 228 16.76 -11.89 12.48
CA ILE A 228 15.65 -12.79 12.86
C ILE A 228 16.18 -14.01 13.61
N THR A 229 17.26 -14.58 13.13
CA THR A 229 17.91 -15.75 13.75
C THR A 229 18.45 -15.40 15.14
N LEU A 230 19.13 -14.27 15.28
CA LEU A 230 19.67 -13.77 16.54
C LEU A 230 18.55 -13.53 17.57
N ALA A 231 17.48 -12.84 17.20
CA ALA A 231 16.33 -12.61 18.06
C ALA A 231 15.69 -13.94 18.52
N GLY A 232 15.51 -14.89 17.60
CA GLY A 232 15.00 -16.22 17.92
C GLY A 232 15.94 -17.05 18.81
N GLN A 233 17.26 -16.89 18.71
CA GLN A 233 18.22 -17.52 19.60
C GLN A 233 18.12 -16.92 21.00
N LEU A 234 18.06 -15.59 21.11
CA LEU A 234 17.94 -14.90 22.38
C LEU A 234 16.69 -15.35 23.15
N LEU A 235 15.55 -15.52 22.48
CA LEU A 235 14.34 -16.05 23.09
C LEU A 235 14.49 -17.51 23.54
N ARG A 236 15.10 -18.38 22.73
CA ARG A 236 15.32 -19.79 23.10
C ARG A 236 16.25 -19.96 24.29
N ASP A 237 17.28 -19.14 24.39
CA ASP A 237 18.27 -19.18 25.45
C ASP A 237 17.72 -18.63 26.77
N ASN A 238 16.66 -17.83 26.72
CA ASN A 238 15.98 -17.22 27.86
C ASN A 238 14.47 -17.53 27.82
N PRO A 239 14.06 -18.78 28.07
CA PRO A 239 12.68 -19.19 28.03
C PRO A 239 11.82 -18.40 29.03
N PRO A 240 10.52 -18.21 28.75
CA PRO A 240 9.63 -17.49 29.65
C PRO A 240 9.49 -18.22 31.00
N ALA A 241 9.23 -17.46 32.06
CA ALA A 241 9.01 -18.02 33.38
C ALA A 241 7.72 -18.83 33.50
N ALA A 242 6.76 -18.60 32.59
CA ALA A 242 5.48 -19.29 32.47
C ALA A 242 5.33 -19.91 31.04
N ASP A 243 4.10 -20.27 30.68
CA ASP A 243 3.82 -20.88 29.37
C ASP A 243 4.05 -19.91 28.15
N SER A 244 4.06 -18.60 28.43
CA SER A 244 4.28 -17.55 27.40
C SER A 244 5.05 -16.38 27.99
N TYR A 245 5.73 -15.62 27.12
CA TYR A 245 6.39 -14.38 27.53
C TYR A 245 5.38 -13.32 27.94
N THR A 246 5.83 -12.45 28.86
CA THR A 246 5.18 -11.16 29.10
C THR A 246 6.01 -10.05 28.45
N PRO A 247 5.38 -8.91 28.05
CA PRO A 247 6.13 -7.78 27.52
C PRO A 247 7.26 -7.30 28.46
N GLY A 248 7.02 -7.32 29.78
CA GLY A 248 8.01 -6.93 30.78
C GLY A 248 9.24 -7.85 30.84
N GLU A 249 9.09 -9.16 30.62
CA GLU A 249 10.21 -10.09 30.50
C GLU A 249 11.08 -9.77 29.29
N LEU A 250 10.48 -9.41 28.15
CA LEU A 250 11.21 -9.07 26.94
C LEU A 250 11.93 -7.73 27.06
N VAL A 251 11.34 -6.73 27.74
CA VAL A 251 12.03 -5.48 28.09
C VAL A 251 13.25 -5.79 28.97
N SER A 252 13.09 -6.56 30.05
CA SER A 252 14.18 -6.92 30.94
C SER A 252 15.27 -7.72 30.23
N LEU A 253 14.91 -8.58 29.30
CA LEU A 253 15.84 -9.36 28.50
C LEU A 253 16.72 -8.45 27.64
N LEU A 254 16.12 -7.46 26.93
CA LEU A 254 16.85 -6.50 26.13
C LEU A 254 17.74 -5.58 26.97
N GLU A 255 17.25 -5.08 28.11
CA GLU A 255 18.00 -4.23 29.02
C GLU A 255 19.24 -4.93 29.60
N GLN A 256 19.20 -6.27 29.81
CA GLN A 256 20.34 -7.06 30.19
C GLN A 256 21.41 -7.19 29.12
N ALA A 257 20.97 -7.18 27.82
CA ALA A 257 21.88 -7.25 26.69
C ALA A 257 22.61 -5.91 26.46
N ALA A 258 21.88 -4.80 26.48
CA ALA A 258 22.38 -3.44 26.30
C ALA A 258 21.43 -2.40 26.86
N SER A 259 21.97 -1.23 27.22
CA SER A 259 21.17 -0.03 27.52
C SER A 259 21.32 0.99 26.38
N PRO A 260 20.25 1.73 26.06
CA PRO A 260 20.36 2.75 25.02
C PRO A 260 21.37 3.84 25.41
N VAL A 261 22.08 4.33 24.40
CA VAL A 261 23.02 5.45 24.57
C VAL A 261 22.44 6.72 23.94
N ASP A 262 22.66 7.85 24.61
CA ASP A 262 22.18 9.13 24.12
C ASP A 262 22.89 9.54 22.81
N GLY A 263 22.14 9.84 21.80
CA GLY A 263 22.50 10.62 20.60
C GLY A 263 23.33 9.91 19.53
N ALA A 264 24.43 9.24 19.83
CA ALA A 264 25.42 8.80 18.83
C ALA A 264 25.47 7.28 18.58
N GLY A 265 24.52 6.52 19.10
CA GLY A 265 24.46 5.07 18.90
C GLY A 265 23.93 4.69 17.51
N ALA A 266 24.18 3.45 17.10
CA ALA A 266 23.56 2.88 15.89
C ALA A 266 22.02 2.92 15.99
N ALA A 267 21.38 3.08 14.83
CA ALA A 267 19.91 3.15 14.75
C ALA A 267 19.27 1.82 14.29
N ASP A 268 20.06 0.77 14.13
CA ASP A 268 19.59 -0.53 13.68
C ASP A 268 19.40 -1.52 14.85
N PRO A 269 18.39 -2.38 14.83
CA PRO A 269 18.07 -3.31 15.92
C PRO A 269 19.13 -4.39 16.16
N TYR A 270 19.97 -4.70 15.17
CA TYR A 270 21.07 -5.66 15.31
C TYR A 270 22.09 -5.19 16.34
N SER A 271 22.43 -3.91 16.31
CA SER A 271 23.36 -3.31 17.27
C SER A 271 22.84 -3.42 18.70
N ALA A 272 21.54 -3.17 18.93
CA ALA A 272 20.92 -3.31 20.25
C ALA A 272 20.95 -4.77 20.74
N LEU A 273 20.62 -5.75 19.89
CA LEU A 273 20.62 -7.17 20.27
C LEU A 273 22.01 -7.76 20.51
N THR A 274 23.05 -7.17 19.91
CA THR A 274 24.44 -7.62 20.08
C THR A 274 25.21 -6.88 21.18
N GLY A 275 24.56 -6.00 21.94
CA GLY A 275 25.17 -5.22 23.02
C GLY A 275 26.12 -4.12 22.51
N GLN A 276 26.02 -3.70 21.24
CA GLN A 276 26.75 -2.57 20.71
C GLN A 276 26.06 -1.25 21.11
N PRO A 277 26.80 -0.12 21.14
CA PRO A 277 26.19 1.18 21.42
C PRO A 277 25.08 1.49 20.41
N ALA A 278 23.85 1.52 20.88
CA ALA A 278 22.65 1.71 20.06
C ALA A 278 21.76 2.80 20.67
N ASN A 279 21.09 3.57 19.85
CA ASN A 279 20.18 4.64 20.30
C ASN A 279 18.80 4.10 20.69
N LEU A 280 17.92 4.98 21.17
CA LEU A 280 16.56 4.62 21.58
C LEU A 280 15.77 3.96 20.45
N LEU A 281 15.88 4.46 19.23
CA LEU A 281 15.19 3.87 18.07
C LEU A 281 15.60 2.40 17.84
N ALA A 282 16.90 2.12 17.87
CA ALA A 282 17.42 0.77 17.71
C ALA A 282 16.91 -0.19 18.79
N HIS A 283 16.88 0.27 20.05
CA HIS A 283 16.32 -0.51 21.16
C HIS A 283 14.82 -0.74 21.02
N THR A 284 14.06 0.28 20.60
CA THR A 284 12.62 0.16 20.37
C THR A 284 12.32 -0.84 19.24
N LEU A 285 13.06 -0.78 18.13
CA LEU A 285 12.93 -1.74 17.02
C LEU A 285 13.36 -3.16 17.42
N ALA A 286 14.42 -3.30 18.23
CA ALA A 286 14.85 -4.60 18.73
C ALA A 286 13.79 -5.23 19.67
N LEU A 287 13.19 -4.43 20.54
CA LEU A 287 12.09 -4.86 21.40
C LEU A 287 10.86 -5.26 20.59
N GLU A 288 10.51 -4.48 19.59
CA GLU A 288 9.41 -4.78 18.66
C GLU A 288 9.61 -6.14 18.00
N LEU A 289 10.82 -6.42 17.49
CA LEU A 289 11.14 -7.70 16.87
C LEU A 289 11.00 -8.87 17.88
N LEU A 290 11.48 -8.72 19.11
CA LEU A 290 11.33 -9.73 20.14
C LEU A 290 9.86 -9.98 20.50
N LEU A 291 9.06 -8.92 20.63
CA LEU A 291 7.63 -9.00 20.90
C LEU A 291 6.89 -9.70 19.77
N GLN A 292 7.16 -9.32 18.50
CA GLN A 292 6.56 -9.96 17.33
C GLN A 292 6.92 -11.44 17.24
N GLN A 293 8.17 -11.82 17.51
CA GLN A 293 8.60 -13.22 17.52
C GLN A 293 8.02 -14.02 18.70
N ALA A 294 7.70 -13.36 19.79
CA ALA A 294 6.99 -13.94 20.92
C ALA A 294 5.47 -14.05 20.70
N GLY A 295 4.95 -13.54 19.58
CA GLY A 295 3.55 -13.65 19.18
C GLY A 295 2.65 -12.49 19.61
N PHE A 296 3.21 -11.38 20.06
CA PHE A 296 2.44 -10.18 20.37
C PHE A 296 2.10 -9.39 19.11
N ASP A 297 0.92 -8.76 19.10
CA ASP A 297 0.58 -7.71 18.14
C ASP A 297 1.13 -6.38 18.67
N VAL A 298 1.95 -5.73 17.84
CA VAL A 298 2.73 -4.57 18.26
C VAL A 298 2.59 -3.46 17.21
N THR A 299 2.39 -2.25 17.69
CA THR A 299 2.39 -1.03 16.85
C THR A 299 3.50 -0.10 17.29
N PHE A 300 4.39 0.25 16.36
CA PHE A 300 5.41 1.26 16.58
C PHE A 300 4.81 2.66 16.48
N VAL A 301 5.14 3.53 17.42
CA VAL A 301 4.67 4.92 17.46
C VAL A 301 5.84 5.88 17.54
N ASN A 302 5.89 6.82 16.57
CA ASN A 302 6.73 8.00 16.65
C ASN A 302 5.92 9.16 17.24
N GLY A 303 6.51 9.94 18.14
CA GLY A 303 5.85 11.08 18.71
C GLY A 303 6.81 12.03 19.43
N MET A 304 6.23 12.99 20.13
CA MET A 304 6.98 13.95 20.92
C MET A 304 6.55 13.87 22.38
N VAL A 305 7.52 13.79 23.28
CA VAL A 305 7.29 13.89 24.71
C VAL A 305 8.09 15.08 25.25
N ASN A 306 7.43 16.01 25.90
CA ASN A 306 8.04 17.25 26.43
C ASN A 306 8.83 18.08 25.38
N GLY A 307 8.42 18.00 24.10
CA GLY A 307 9.07 18.73 23.01
C GLY A 307 10.30 18.03 22.41
N ALA A 308 10.62 16.82 22.85
CA ALA A 308 11.66 15.97 22.27
C ALA A 308 11.03 14.83 21.44
N ASP A 309 11.59 14.56 20.28
CA ASP A 309 11.20 13.42 19.46
C ASP A 309 11.53 12.13 20.21
N THR A 310 10.57 11.20 20.22
CA THR A 310 10.71 9.91 20.88
C THR A 310 9.90 8.84 20.17
N CYS A 311 10.15 7.58 20.51
CA CYS A 311 9.40 6.46 19.98
C CYS A 311 9.04 5.49 21.12
N TRP A 312 7.92 4.77 20.95
CA TRP A 312 7.47 3.73 21.89
C TRP A 312 6.65 2.67 21.16
N LEU A 313 6.34 1.59 21.86
CA LEU A 313 5.52 0.51 21.34
C LEU A 313 4.19 0.44 22.06
N ILE A 314 3.12 0.19 21.31
CA ILE A 314 1.82 -0.20 21.81
C ILE A 314 1.69 -1.70 21.61
N VAL A 315 1.49 -2.45 22.68
CA VAL A 315 1.36 -3.91 22.66
C VAL A 315 -0.07 -4.29 22.99
N ASP A 316 -0.72 -5.03 22.10
CA ASP A 316 -2.01 -5.65 22.42
C ASP A 316 -1.75 -6.91 23.26
N ALA A 317 -2.14 -6.86 24.53
CA ALA A 317 -1.89 -7.94 25.47
C ALA A 317 -2.89 -9.11 25.33
N GLY A 318 -3.80 -9.08 24.34
CA GLY A 318 -4.86 -10.09 24.21
C GLY A 318 -5.73 -10.18 25.49
N ASP A 319 -6.80 -10.92 25.51
CA ASP A 319 -7.80 -11.24 26.54
C ASP A 319 -7.64 -10.79 28.02
N ALA A 320 -6.91 -9.73 28.29
CA ALA A 320 -7.03 -9.05 29.59
C ALA A 320 -8.37 -8.31 29.58
N THR A 321 -9.28 -8.74 30.44
CA THR A 321 -10.66 -8.29 30.63
C THR A 321 -10.87 -6.78 30.81
N ASP A 322 -9.86 -5.94 30.57
CA ASP A 322 -9.86 -4.49 30.76
C ASP A 322 -9.21 -3.69 29.63
N GLY A 323 -8.96 -4.25 28.46
CA GLY A 323 -8.46 -3.48 27.30
C GLY A 323 -7.13 -2.76 27.57
N ASN A 324 -6.26 -3.32 28.38
CA ASN A 324 -5.02 -2.70 28.78
C ASN A 324 -4.01 -2.75 27.62
N VAL A 325 -3.87 -1.63 26.96
CA VAL A 325 -2.74 -1.35 26.08
C VAL A 325 -1.51 -1.16 26.94
N VAL A 326 -0.56 -2.08 26.88
CA VAL A 326 0.72 -1.93 27.57
C VAL A 326 1.62 -1.07 26.67
N VAL A 327 1.96 0.12 27.13
CA VAL A 327 2.96 0.98 26.48
C VAL A 327 4.32 0.59 27.03
N ALA A 328 5.15 -0.06 26.23
CA ALA A 328 6.53 -0.31 26.55
C ALA A 328 7.36 0.90 26.07
N GLN A 329 7.85 1.71 27.01
CA GLN A 329 8.79 2.79 26.77
C GLN A 329 10.16 2.30 27.22
N THR A 330 11.12 2.24 26.32
CA THR A 330 12.54 2.11 26.65
C THR A 330 13.07 3.50 26.98
N ILE A 331 13.45 3.73 28.21
CA ILE A 331 14.07 4.98 28.69
C ILE A 331 15.58 4.87 28.52
#